data_78d442075163e2add15ebeed5404b66b
#
_entry.id   78d442075163e2add15ebeed5404b66b
#
_cell.length_a   1.000
_cell.length_b   1.000
_cell.length_c   1.000
_cell.angle_alpha   90.00
_cell.angle_beta   90.00
_cell.angle_gamma   90.00
#
_symmetry.space_group_name_H-M   'P 1'
#
loop_
_entity.id
_entity.type
_entity.pdbx_description
1 polymer ?
#
loop_
_entity_poly.entity_id
_entity_poly.type
_entity_poly.pdbx_seq_one_letter_code
_entity_poly.pdbx_strand_id
1 'polypeptide(L)'
;MNKVKVYLFATLRDYTGKKMIEMEIPAGMTIAGLKTQMVKDYPKLAPVQESIMAAINREYASDEQILPLDAEIAFFPPVSGG
;
A
#
# COMPACT_ATOMS: atom_id res chain seq x y z
N MET A 1 13.75 -12.04 3.58
CA MET A 1 12.42 -11.41 3.41
C MET A 1 12.51 -9.95 3.81
N ASN A 2 11.70 -9.12 3.18
CA ASN A 2 11.64 -7.69 3.49
C ASN A 2 10.43 -7.42 4.38
N LYS A 3 10.65 -6.83 5.54
CA LYS A 3 9.56 -6.44 6.44
C LYS A 3 9.27 -4.96 6.23
N VAL A 4 8.05 -4.63 5.81
CA VAL A 4 7.64 -3.25 5.56
C VAL A 4 6.47 -2.88 6.45
N LYS A 5 6.32 -1.59 6.71
CA LYS A 5 5.17 -1.04 7.42
C LYS A 5 4.29 -0.32 6.42
N VAL A 6 3.02 -0.69 6.38
CA VAL A 6 2.06 -0.11 5.46
C VAL A 6 1.08 0.73 6.26
N TYR A 7 1.09 2.03 6.04
CA TYR A 7 0.18 2.96 6.69
C TYR A 7 -1.02 3.19 5.79
N LEU A 8 -2.20 3.15 6.38
CA LEU A 8 -3.46 3.26 5.65
C LEU A 8 -4.20 4.50 6.09
N PHE A 9 -4.64 5.32 5.12
CA PHE A 9 -5.26 6.61 5.41
C PHE A 9 -6.70 6.63 4.93
N ALA A 10 -7.50 7.46 5.59
CA ALA A 10 -8.89 7.76 5.22
C ALA A 10 -9.72 6.49 5.01
N THR A 11 -10.40 6.38 3.86
CA THR A 11 -11.29 5.24 3.60
C THR A 11 -10.55 3.90 3.56
N LEU A 12 -9.26 3.89 3.24
CA LEU A 12 -8.49 2.64 3.25
C LEU A 12 -8.38 2.07 4.65
N ARG A 13 -8.29 2.94 5.64
CA ARG A 13 -8.31 2.53 7.04
C ARG A 13 -9.65 1.88 7.39
N ASP A 14 -10.74 2.46 6.88
CA ASP A 14 -12.06 1.92 7.13
C ASP A 14 -12.24 0.54 6.49
N TYR A 15 -11.72 0.35 5.27
CA TYR A 15 -11.84 -0.92 4.57
C TYR A 15 -11.04 -2.03 5.23
N THR A 16 -9.92 -1.71 5.85
CA THR A 16 -9.05 -2.72 6.47
C THR A 16 -9.28 -2.84 7.98
N GLY A 17 -9.81 -1.79 8.60
CA GLY A 17 -9.93 -1.72 10.06
C GLY A 17 -8.61 -1.47 10.75
N LYS A 18 -7.58 -1.07 10.01
CA LYS A 18 -6.23 -0.90 10.54
C LYS A 18 -5.61 0.41 10.09
N LYS A 19 -4.83 1.02 10.97
CA LYS A 19 -4.06 2.23 10.66
C LYS A 19 -2.72 1.88 10.04
N MET A 20 -2.14 0.77 10.46
CA MET A 20 -0.82 0.34 10.03
C MET A 20 -0.77 -1.20 10.06
N ILE A 21 -0.13 -1.78 9.08
CA ILE A 21 0.04 -3.22 8.96
C ILE A 21 1.52 -3.48 8.72
N GLU A 22 2.11 -4.38 9.50
CA GLU A 22 3.45 -4.88 9.20
C GLU A 22 3.33 -6.10 8.32
N MET A 23 4.09 -6.13 7.23
CA MET A 23 4.03 -7.22 6.27
C MET A 23 5.43 -7.71 5.95
N GLU A 24 5.56 -9.03 5.83
CA GLU A 24 6.77 -9.64 5.28
C GLU A 24 6.52 -9.96 3.82
N ILE A 25 7.37 -9.46 2.96
CA ILE A 25 7.23 -9.60 1.52
C ILE A 25 8.53 -10.10 0.91
N PRO A 26 8.47 -10.73 -0.25
CA PRO A 26 9.70 -11.13 -0.94
C PRO A 26 10.51 -9.91 -1.34
N ALA A 27 11.83 -10.03 -1.32
CA ALA A 27 12.71 -8.99 -1.83
C ALA A 27 12.40 -8.76 -3.31
N GLY A 28 12.43 -7.49 -3.73
CA GLY A 28 12.16 -7.13 -5.13
C GLY A 28 10.70 -6.90 -5.46
N MET A 29 9.81 -6.98 -4.46
CA MET A 29 8.40 -6.68 -4.71
C MET A 29 8.22 -5.20 -5.06
N THR A 30 7.30 -4.94 -6.01
CA THR A 30 6.94 -3.59 -6.41
C THR A 30 5.74 -3.07 -5.63
N ILE A 31 5.44 -1.79 -5.78
CA ILE A 31 4.22 -1.21 -5.21
C ILE A 31 2.99 -1.95 -5.75
N ALA A 32 2.96 -2.25 -7.04
CA ALA A 32 1.84 -3.01 -7.63
C ALA A 32 1.69 -4.37 -6.95
N GLY A 33 2.80 -5.06 -6.72
CA GLY A 33 2.78 -6.34 -6.03
C GLY A 33 2.24 -6.24 -4.61
N LEU A 34 2.63 -5.17 -3.91
CA LEU A 34 2.15 -4.94 -2.55
C LEU A 34 0.64 -4.66 -2.53
N LYS A 35 0.15 -3.86 -3.48
CA LYS A 35 -1.29 -3.61 -3.60
C LYS A 35 -2.06 -4.90 -3.84
N THR A 36 -1.54 -5.76 -4.70
CA THR A 36 -2.16 -7.07 -4.97
C THR A 36 -2.22 -7.92 -3.71
N GLN A 37 -1.14 -7.93 -2.93
CA GLN A 37 -1.12 -8.67 -1.67
C GLN A 37 -2.11 -8.10 -0.68
N MET A 38 -2.22 -6.77 -0.60
CA MET A 38 -3.18 -6.12 0.29
C MET A 38 -4.63 -6.47 -0.08
N VAL A 39 -4.94 -6.50 -1.36
CA VAL A 39 -6.30 -6.87 -1.81
C VAL A 39 -6.60 -8.32 -1.47
N LYS A 40 -5.59 -9.18 -1.55
CA LYS A 40 -5.75 -10.58 -1.20
C LYS A 40 -6.11 -10.75 0.28
N ASP A 41 -5.45 -9.98 1.14
CA ASP A 41 -5.68 -10.02 2.58
C ASP A 41 -6.93 -9.23 2.99
N TYR A 42 -7.25 -8.18 2.25
CA TYR A 42 -8.39 -7.30 2.53
C TYR A 42 -9.18 -7.07 1.24
N PRO A 43 -10.07 -8.02 0.90
CA PRO A 43 -10.79 -7.97 -0.39
C PRO A 43 -11.64 -6.72 -0.60
N LYS A 44 -12.00 -6.01 0.47
CA LYS A 44 -12.75 -4.76 0.33
C LYS A 44 -11.97 -3.69 -0.43
N LEU A 45 -10.66 -3.85 -0.54
CA LEU A 45 -9.82 -2.91 -1.31
C LEU A 45 -9.89 -3.15 -2.82
N ALA A 46 -10.42 -4.28 -3.27
CA ALA A 46 -10.42 -4.63 -4.69
C ALA A 46 -11.01 -3.55 -5.58
N PRO A 47 -12.17 -2.96 -5.26
CA PRO A 47 -12.75 -1.93 -6.14
C PRO A 47 -11.91 -0.68 -6.30
N VAL A 48 -11.01 -0.40 -5.36
CA VAL A 48 -10.21 0.82 -5.39
C VAL A 48 -8.72 0.55 -5.64
N GLN A 49 -8.36 -0.71 -5.87
CA GLN A 49 -6.95 -1.10 -5.99
C GLN A 49 -6.16 -0.24 -6.96
N GLU A 50 -6.69 0.00 -8.16
CA GLU A 50 -5.98 0.75 -9.18
C GLU A 50 -5.91 2.24 -8.88
N SER A 51 -6.78 2.73 -8.02
CA SER A 51 -6.84 4.14 -7.66
C SER A 51 -6.02 4.48 -6.43
N ILE A 52 -5.51 3.48 -5.73
CA ILE A 52 -4.72 3.72 -4.52
C ILE A 52 -3.42 4.41 -4.90
N MET A 53 -3.14 5.53 -4.25
CA MET A 53 -1.87 6.23 -4.38
C MET A 53 -0.91 5.74 -3.32
N ALA A 54 0.37 5.67 -3.65
CA ALA A 54 1.38 5.15 -2.74
C ALA A 54 2.54 6.12 -2.57
N ALA A 55 3.12 6.10 -1.38
CA ALA A 55 4.38 6.79 -1.11
C ALA A 55 5.31 5.81 -0.41
N ILE A 56 6.59 5.88 -0.74
CA ILE A 56 7.64 5.10 -0.10
C ILE A 56 8.53 6.06 0.65
N ASN A 57 8.65 5.88 1.97
CA ASN A 57 9.47 6.74 2.82
C ASN A 57 9.18 8.23 2.58
N ARG A 58 7.89 8.55 2.48
CA ARG A 58 7.35 9.92 2.33
C ARG A 58 7.52 10.52 0.94
N GLU A 59 7.86 9.73 -0.07
CA GLU A 59 7.94 10.19 -1.45
C GLU A 59 6.96 9.40 -2.30
N TYR A 60 6.19 10.09 -3.14
CA TYR A 60 5.25 9.41 -4.03
C TYR A 60 5.96 8.41 -4.93
N ALA A 61 5.33 7.28 -5.13
CA ALA A 61 5.92 6.17 -5.86
C ALA A 61 4.94 5.63 -6.89
N SER A 62 5.50 5.20 -8.03
CA SER A 62 4.71 4.53 -9.07
C SER A 62 4.58 3.04 -8.76
N ASP A 63 3.65 2.39 -9.46
CA ASP A 63 3.40 0.97 -9.28
C ASP A 63 4.60 0.09 -9.59
N GLU A 64 5.47 0.52 -10.49
CA GLU A 64 6.65 -0.24 -10.90
C GLU A 64 7.82 -0.12 -9.93
N GLN A 65 7.73 0.77 -8.98
CA GLN A 65 8.84 1.03 -8.07
C GLN A 65 9.03 -0.12 -7.09
N ILE A 66 10.28 -0.55 -6.94
CA ILE A 66 10.64 -1.65 -6.04
C ILE A 66 10.72 -1.13 -4.62
N LEU A 67 10.20 -1.93 -3.69
CA LEU A 67 10.18 -1.56 -2.28
C LEU A 67 11.56 -1.73 -1.65
N PRO A 68 12.12 -0.67 -1.04
CA PRO A 68 13.37 -0.79 -0.29
C PRO A 68 13.20 -1.68 0.94
N LEU A 69 14.32 -2.12 1.50
CA LEU A 69 14.30 -2.86 2.76
C LEU A 69 13.78 -1.95 3.89
N ASP A 70 12.95 -2.53 4.74
CA ASP A 70 12.41 -1.85 5.93
C ASP A 70 11.67 -0.55 5.59
N ALA A 71 11.06 -0.48 4.42
CA ALA A 71 10.38 0.73 3.96
C ALA A 71 9.12 1.01 4.75
N GLU A 72 8.81 2.29 4.85
CA GLU A 72 7.50 2.76 5.30
C GLU A 72 6.69 3.12 4.07
N ILE A 73 5.59 2.41 3.89
CA ILE A 73 4.71 2.60 2.73
C ILE A 73 3.45 3.29 3.22
N ALA A 74 3.01 4.32 2.52
CA ALA A 74 1.74 4.96 2.81
C ALA A 74 0.81 4.75 1.62
N PHE A 75 -0.40 4.27 1.88
CA PHE A 75 -1.44 4.15 0.87
C PHE A 75 -2.52 5.18 1.13
N PHE A 76 -2.91 5.89 0.09
CA PHE A 76 -3.92 6.93 0.14
C PHE A 76 -5.05 6.59 -0.81
N PRO A 77 -6.30 6.93 -0.46
CA PRO A 77 -7.37 6.85 -1.47
C PRO A 77 -7.16 7.90 -2.54
N PRO A 78 -7.77 7.74 -3.71
CA PRO A 78 -7.65 8.74 -4.75
C PRO A 78 -8.22 10.07 -4.26
N VAL A 79 -7.53 11.16 -4.60
CA VAL A 79 -8.04 12.48 -4.30
C VAL A 79 -9.07 12.82 -5.36
N SER A 80 -10.33 12.93 -4.98
CA SER A 80 -11.33 13.43 -5.89
C SER A 80 -10.98 14.89 -6.17
N GLY A 81 -10.86 15.24 -7.44
CA GLY A 81 -10.39 16.54 -7.86
C GLY A 81 -11.33 17.68 -7.51
N GLY A 82 -11.58 17.83 -6.30
CA GLY A 82 -12.43 18.93 -5.87
C GLY A 82 -11.94 19.42 -4.59
#